data_814cecb1f84cbe94bdea31b730f2fc40
#
_entry.id   814cecb1f84cbe94bdea31b730f2fc40
#
_cell.length_a   1.000
_cell.length_b   1.000
_cell.length_c   1.000
_cell.angle_alpha   90.00
_cell.angle_beta   90.00
_cell.angle_gamma   90.00
#
_symmetry.space_group_name_H-M   'P 1'
#
loop_
_entity.id
_entity.type
_entity.pdbx_description
1 polymer ?
#
loop_
_entity_poly.entity_id
_entity_poly.type
_entity_poly.pdbx_seq_one_letter_code
_entity_poly.pdbx_strand_id
1 'polypeptide(L)'
;MTSNETTAVPDAITKYQAAHDSRDVATALAQFAVDACVIDDGKTYEGVDGVERFLRKAGSEYTYTRTLISAEEKAADCWRIVNLLAGNFPGGHVDLSYEFQLTNGLIARLVIAP
;
A
#
# COMPACT_ATOMS: atom_id res chain seq x y z
N MET A 1 -23.11 14.56 -2.78
CA MET A 1 -22.64 14.16 -2.71
C MET A 1 -21.98 13.62 -2.82
N THR A 2 -22.02 13.51 -3.14
CA THR A 2 -21.47 12.97 -3.25
C THR A 2 -20.59 12.52 -3.18
N SER A 3 -20.44 12.60 -3.52
CA SER A 3 -19.58 12.06 -3.56
C SER A 3 -18.78 11.38 -2.89
N ASN A 4 -18.92 11.08 -2.37
CA ASN A 4 -18.42 10.19 -1.51
C ASN A 4 -18.25 8.90 -2.04
N GLU A 5 -19.11 8.49 -2.77
CA GLU A 5 -19.04 7.23 -3.41
C GLU A 5 -17.84 7.18 -4.31
N THR A 6 -17.50 8.29 -4.88
CA THR A 6 -16.32 8.36 -5.71
C THR A 6 -15.05 8.20 -4.91
N THR A 7 -15.16 8.32 -3.58
CA THR A 7 -14.01 8.17 -2.72
C THR A 7 -13.98 6.82 -2.04
N ALA A 8 -14.83 5.89 -2.50
CA ALA A 8 -14.89 4.57 -1.90
C ALA A 8 -13.70 3.73 -2.32
N VAL A 9 -12.57 3.97 -1.68
CA VAL A 9 -11.37 3.16 -1.87
C VAL A 9 -11.69 1.73 -1.44
N PRO A 10 -11.29 0.72 -2.21
CA PRO A 10 -11.55 -0.67 -1.84
C PRO A 10 -11.05 -1.01 -0.44
N ASP A 11 -11.82 -1.85 0.26
CA ASP A 11 -11.49 -2.22 1.64
C ASP A 11 -10.10 -2.80 1.79
N ALA A 12 -9.66 -3.63 0.84
CA ALA A 12 -8.34 -4.25 0.92
C ALA A 12 -7.23 -3.20 0.98
N ILE A 13 -7.38 -2.12 0.21
CA ILE A 13 -6.39 -1.03 0.22
C ILE A 13 -6.43 -0.30 1.56
N THR A 14 -7.62 0.06 2.02
CA THR A 14 -7.77 0.78 3.28
C THR A 14 -7.24 -0.04 4.44
N LYS A 15 -7.58 -1.33 4.49
CA LYS A 15 -7.13 -2.22 5.55
C LYS A 15 -5.63 -2.44 5.51
N TYR A 16 -5.07 -2.58 4.30
CA TYR A 16 -3.63 -2.72 4.15
C TYR A 16 -2.90 -1.49 4.71
N GLN A 17 -3.35 -0.29 4.34
CA GLN A 17 -2.68 0.92 4.77
C GLN A 17 -2.76 1.10 6.28
N ALA A 18 -3.92 0.88 6.87
CA ALA A 18 -4.09 1.00 8.31
C ALA A 18 -3.24 -0.05 9.06
N ALA A 19 -3.23 -1.29 8.58
CA ALA A 19 -2.46 -2.35 9.21
C ALA A 19 -0.96 -2.08 9.10
N HIS A 20 -0.52 -1.58 7.96
CA HIS A 20 0.88 -1.26 7.77
C HIS A 20 1.31 -0.11 8.68
N ASP A 21 0.46 0.90 8.85
CA ASP A 21 0.73 2.02 9.75
C ASP A 21 0.90 1.54 11.20
N SER A 22 0.11 0.55 11.61
CA SER A 22 0.17 0.00 12.97
C SER A 22 1.14 -1.18 13.08
N ARG A 23 1.84 -1.53 12.00
CA ARG A 23 2.79 -2.63 11.92
C ARG A 23 2.16 -3.98 12.21
N ASP A 24 0.91 -4.14 11.82
CA ASP A 24 0.17 -5.39 11.95
C ASP A 24 0.37 -6.21 10.68
N VAL A 25 1.47 -6.95 10.66
CA VAL A 25 1.88 -7.71 9.47
C VAL A 25 0.81 -8.74 9.07
N ALA A 26 0.23 -9.43 10.02
CA ALA A 26 -0.76 -10.47 9.73
C ALA A 26 -1.99 -9.89 9.03
N THR A 27 -2.53 -8.78 9.54
CA THR A 27 -3.70 -8.15 8.93
C THR A 27 -3.36 -7.58 7.56
N ALA A 28 -2.19 -6.96 7.43
CA ALA A 28 -1.76 -6.42 6.15
C ALA A 28 -1.60 -7.54 5.11
N LEU A 29 -0.97 -8.64 5.49
CA LEU A 29 -0.76 -9.77 4.58
C LEU A 29 -2.08 -10.37 4.12
N ALA A 30 -3.08 -10.39 4.99
CA ALA A 30 -4.40 -10.95 4.67
C ALA A 30 -5.10 -10.19 3.53
N GLN A 31 -4.66 -8.98 3.20
CA GLN A 31 -5.26 -8.18 2.14
C GLN A 31 -4.68 -8.53 0.76
N PHE A 32 -3.67 -9.39 0.68
CA PHE A 32 -3.00 -9.73 -0.56
C PHE A 32 -3.44 -11.09 -1.07
N ALA A 33 -3.51 -11.22 -2.40
CA ALA A 33 -3.71 -12.52 -3.02
C ALA A 33 -2.49 -13.40 -2.76
N VAL A 34 -2.68 -14.73 -2.80
CA VAL A 34 -1.59 -15.67 -2.47
C VAL A 34 -0.42 -15.58 -3.46
N ASP A 35 -0.69 -15.16 -4.69
CA ASP A 35 0.32 -15.00 -5.71
C ASP A 35 0.65 -13.52 -5.97
N ALA A 36 0.40 -12.67 -4.99
CA ALA A 36 0.60 -11.23 -5.14
C ALA A 36 2.07 -10.87 -5.38
N CYS A 37 2.27 -9.73 -6.00
CA CYS A 37 3.60 -9.19 -6.27
C CYS A 37 3.67 -7.77 -5.76
N VAL A 38 4.73 -7.45 -5.02
CA VAL A 38 5.00 -6.08 -4.57
C VAL A 38 6.33 -5.65 -5.18
N ILE A 39 6.35 -4.45 -5.76
CA ILE A 39 7.58 -3.85 -6.27
C ILE A 39 7.79 -2.57 -5.47
N ASP A 40 8.86 -2.52 -4.70
CA ASP A 40 9.17 -1.39 -3.84
C ASP A 40 10.62 -0.99 -4.05
N ASP A 41 10.82 0.24 -4.50
CA ASP A 41 12.15 0.77 -4.77
C ASP A 41 12.94 -0.14 -5.72
N GLY A 42 12.24 -0.65 -6.73
CA GLY A 42 12.85 -1.53 -7.74
C GLY A 42 13.04 -2.96 -7.31
N LYS A 43 12.73 -3.30 -6.06
CA LYS A 43 12.83 -4.68 -5.58
C LYS A 43 11.50 -5.38 -5.69
N THR A 44 11.53 -6.62 -6.14
CA THR A 44 10.32 -7.41 -6.35
C THR A 44 10.18 -8.45 -5.25
N TYR A 45 8.97 -8.51 -4.66
CA TYR A 45 8.61 -9.48 -3.62
C TYR A 45 7.42 -10.26 -4.13
N GLU A 46 7.55 -11.58 -4.22
CA GLU A 46 6.51 -12.40 -4.83
C GLU A 46 5.98 -13.45 -3.87
N GLY A 47 4.67 -13.68 -3.94
CA GLY A 47 3.99 -14.70 -3.16
C GLY A 47 3.87 -14.33 -1.70
N VAL A 48 3.28 -15.23 -0.91
CA VAL A 48 3.02 -14.97 0.51
C VAL A 48 4.32 -14.65 1.26
N ASP A 49 5.35 -15.47 1.04
CA ASP A 49 6.63 -15.28 1.73
C ASP A 49 7.30 -13.97 1.35
N GLY A 50 7.26 -13.63 0.05
CA GLY A 50 7.85 -12.39 -0.43
C GLY A 50 7.13 -11.17 0.13
N VAL A 51 5.81 -11.18 0.08
CA VAL A 51 5.01 -10.07 0.60
C VAL A 51 5.21 -9.93 2.10
N GLU A 52 5.29 -11.04 2.82
CA GLU A 52 5.55 -10.97 4.26
C GLU A 52 6.90 -10.34 4.56
N ARG A 53 7.94 -10.69 3.81
CA ARG A 53 9.26 -10.06 3.97
C ARG A 53 9.20 -8.56 3.70
N PHE A 54 8.48 -8.16 2.66
CA PHE A 54 8.28 -6.74 2.38
C PHE A 54 7.62 -6.02 3.56
N LEU A 55 6.54 -6.59 4.10
CA LEU A 55 5.80 -5.96 5.18
C LEU A 55 6.64 -5.83 6.45
N ARG A 56 7.41 -6.86 6.77
CA ARG A 56 8.27 -6.81 7.96
C ARG A 56 9.39 -5.80 7.80
N LYS A 57 10.03 -5.76 6.65
CA LYS A 57 11.12 -4.84 6.39
C LYS A 57 10.64 -3.40 6.37
N ALA A 58 9.62 -3.11 5.59
CA ALA A 58 9.12 -1.75 5.42
C ALA A 58 8.57 -1.20 6.73
N GLY A 59 7.96 -2.05 7.55
CA GLY A 59 7.38 -1.62 8.82
C GLY A 59 8.40 -1.40 9.91
N SER A 60 9.62 -1.94 9.79
CA SER A 60 10.62 -1.87 10.86
C SER A 60 11.73 -0.86 10.61
N GLU A 61 11.87 -0.38 9.39
CA GLU A 61 13.05 0.41 9.00
C GLU A 61 13.03 1.82 9.54
N TYR A 62 11.86 2.46 9.50
CA TYR A 62 11.73 3.85 9.93
C TYR A 62 10.42 4.07 10.68
N THR A 63 10.40 5.13 11.50
CA THR A 63 9.17 5.61 12.12
C THR A 63 8.69 6.81 11.32
N TYR A 64 7.41 6.80 10.94
CA TYR A 64 6.87 7.87 10.11
C TYR A 64 5.37 8.03 10.33
N THR A 65 4.85 9.19 9.90
CA THR A 65 3.42 9.40 9.77
C THR A 65 3.06 9.39 8.29
N ARG A 66 1.85 8.96 8.01
CA ARG A 66 1.34 8.89 6.63
C ARG A 66 0.14 9.80 6.50
N THR A 67 0.16 10.68 5.49
CA THR A 67 -0.95 11.56 5.18
C THR A 67 -1.40 11.29 3.77
N LEU A 68 -2.69 10.99 3.59
CA LEU A 68 -3.26 10.75 2.28
C LEU A 68 -3.32 12.05 1.50
N ILE A 69 -2.72 12.07 0.31
CA ILE A 69 -2.77 13.22 -0.59
C ILE A 69 -3.87 13.02 -1.63
N SER A 70 -3.91 11.85 -2.26
CA SER A 70 -4.91 11.59 -3.29
C SER A 70 -5.20 10.10 -3.42
N ALA A 71 -6.41 9.79 -3.88
CA ALA A 71 -6.83 8.44 -4.20
C ALA A 71 -7.61 8.51 -5.51
N GLU A 72 -7.18 7.75 -6.51
CA GLU A 72 -7.75 7.85 -7.84
C GLU A 72 -7.91 6.46 -8.43
N GLU A 73 -9.12 6.15 -8.88
CA GLU A 73 -9.37 4.92 -9.63
C GLU A 73 -8.94 5.14 -11.08
N LYS A 74 -7.90 4.43 -11.50
CA LYS A 74 -7.33 4.60 -12.84
C LYS A 74 -8.06 3.73 -13.87
N ALA A 75 -8.57 2.59 -13.44
CA ALA A 75 -9.33 1.66 -14.27
C ALA A 75 -10.03 0.71 -13.30
N ALA A 76 -10.86 -0.19 -13.83
CA ALA A 76 -11.52 -1.17 -12.97
C ALA A 76 -10.46 -1.94 -12.19
N ASP A 77 -10.60 -1.97 -10.86
CA ASP A 77 -9.69 -2.66 -9.94
C ASP A 77 -8.26 -2.15 -9.95
N CYS A 78 -8.01 -0.97 -10.51
CA CYS A 78 -6.69 -0.35 -10.53
C CYS A 78 -6.77 1.02 -9.87
N TRP A 79 -5.99 1.21 -8.79
CA TRP A 79 -6.03 2.43 -8.02
C TRP A 79 -4.64 3.01 -7.83
N ARG A 80 -4.56 4.33 -7.84
CA ARG A 80 -3.36 5.04 -7.48
C ARG A 80 -3.62 5.83 -6.22
N ILE A 81 -2.82 5.56 -5.19
CA ILE A 81 -2.88 6.29 -3.92
C ILE A 81 -1.56 7.04 -3.78
N VAL A 82 -1.62 8.32 -3.44
CA VAL A 82 -0.42 9.09 -3.15
C VAL A 82 -0.47 9.47 -1.68
N ASN A 83 0.60 9.14 -0.95
CA ASN A 83 0.74 9.47 0.45
C ASN A 83 1.99 10.29 0.68
N LEU A 84 1.90 11.26 1.59
CA LEU A 84 3.07 11.93 2.13
C LEU A 84 3.53 11.16 3.36
N LEU A 85 4.77 10.72 3.37
CA LEU A 85 5.39 10.13 4.54
C LEU A 85 6.32 11.16 5.16
N ALA A 86 6.20 11.36 6.47
CA ALA A 86 7.09 12.25 7.21
C ALA A 86 7.64 11.49 8.41
N GLY A 87 8.95 11.44 8.55
CA GLY A 87 9.55 10.63 9.58
C GLY A 87 11.05 10.78 9.71
N ASN A 88 11.67 9.78 10.34
CA ASN A 88 13.08 9.83 10.70
C ASN A 88 14.02 9.25 9.63
N PHE A 89 13.54 9.12 8.40
CA PHE A 89 14.37 8.65 7.30
C PHE A 89 15.10 9.83 6.63
N PRO A 90 16.12 9.55 5.80
CA PRO A 90 16.85 10.63 5.10
C PRO A 90 15.91 11.51 4.28
N GLY A 91 16.04 12.81 4.43
CA GLY A 91 15.17 13.79 3.77
C GLY A 91 13.96 14.18 4.58
N GLY A 92 13.54 13.38 5.54
CA GLY A 92 12.47 13.71 6.48
C GLY A 92 11.05 13.58 5.95
N HIS A 93 10.83 13.69 4.66
CA HIS A 93 9.51 13.49 4.07
C HIS A 93 9.63 13.14 2.59
N VAL A 94 8.63 12.45 2.08
CA VAL A 94 8.58 12.04 0.68
C VAL A 94 7.13 11.75 0.29
N ASP A 95 6.77 12.11 -0.94
CA ASP A 95 5.49 11.69 -1.53
C ASP A 95 5.73 10.37 -2.22
N LEU A 96 4.94 9.36 -1.86
CA LEU A 96 5.02 8.05 -2.51
C LEU A 96 3.74 7.75 -3.25
N SER A 97 3.89 7.23 -4.46
CA SER A 97 2.78 6.68 -5.24
C SER A 97 2.67 5.19 -4.99
N TYR A 98 1.44 4.73 -4.73
CA TYR A 98 1.13 3.33 -4.54
C TYR A 98 0.14 2.95 -5.62
N GLU A 99 0.55 2.09 -6.54
CA GLU A 99 -0.35 1.62 -7.58
C GLU A 99 -0.80 0.22 -7.24
N PHE A 100 -2.10 0.08 -7.00
CA PHE A 100 -2.71 -1.17 -6.61
C PHE A 100 -3.50 -1.77 -7.75
N GLN A 101 -3.34 -3.06 -7.97
CA GLN A 101 -4.22 -3.83 -8.84
C GLN A 101 -4.86 -4.92 -8.01
N LEU A 102 -6.20 -4.99 -8.05
CA LEU A 102 -6.96 -5.94 -7.25
C LEU A 102 -7.48 -7.08 -8.12
N THR A 103 -7.62 -8.24 -7.53
CA THR A 103 -8.29 -9.39 -8.13
C THR A 103 -9.16 -10.02 -7.07
N ASN A 104 -10.47 -10.13 -7.36
CA ASN A 104 -11.44 -10.69 -6.42
C ASN A 104 -11.37 -10.01 -5.05
N GLY A 105 -11.16 -8.69 -5.04
CA GLY A 105 -11.14 -7.92 -3.80
C GLY A 105 -9.86 -7.99 -3.01
N LEU A 106 -8.82 -8.67 -3.50
CA LEU A 106 -7.53 -8.76 -2.83
C LEU A 106 -6.46 -8.06 -3.67
N ILE A 107 -5.40 -7.60 -3.03
CA ILE A 107 -4.31 -6.92 -3.74
C ILE A 107 -3.50 -7.98 -4.47
N ALA A 108 -3.48 -7.89 -5.80
CA ALA A 108 -2.72 -8.80 -6.63
C ALA A 108 -1.36 -8.21 -6.99
N ARG A 109 -1.26 -6.88 -7.05
CA ARG A 109 -0.02 -6.21 -7.40
C ARG A 109 0.01 -4.84 -6.73
N LEU A 110 1.16 -4.50 -6.19
CA LEU A 110 1.40 -3.19 -5.59
C LEU A 110 2.75 -2.68 -6.05
N VAL A 111 2.78 -1.49 -6.63
CA VAL A 111 4.03 -0.83 -7.03
C VAL A 111 4.16 0.45 -6.24
N ILE A 112 5.26 0.60 -5.52
CA ILE A 112 5.53 1.77 -4.70
C ILE A 112 6.74 2.50 -5.27
N ALA A 113 6.59 3.79 -5.51
CA ALA A 113 7.65 4.62 -6.05
C ALA A 113 7.46 6.08 -5.63
N PRO A 114 8.54 6.86 -5.56
CA PRO A 114 8.45 8.30 -5.27
C PRO A 114 7.67 9.07 -6.33
#